data_375ad0496e25442df809480da07b9ad7
#
_entry.id   375ad0496e25442df809480da07b9ad7
#
_cell.length_a   1.000
_cell.length_b   1.000
_cell.length_c   1.000
_cell.angle_alpha   90.00
_cell.angle_beta   90.00
_cell.angle_gamma   90.00
#
_symmetry.space_group_name_H-M   'P 1'
#
loop_
_entity.id
_entity.type
_entity.pdbx_description
1 polymer ?
#
loop_
_entity_poly.entity_id
_entity_poly.type
_entity_poly.pdbx_seq_one_letter_code
_entity_poly.pdbx_strand_id
1 'polypeptide(L)'
;MRGHDEKSVRIARRLRANQTDAETVLWNRIRNRQIDGYKFVRQVPILGYICDFVCREQRLIIEVDGGQHNESATDAIRDKRLIEDGYRVLRFWNNNVLGNTEGVLLTIQTELLK
;
A
#
# COMPACT_ATOMS: atom_id res chain seq x y z
N MET A 1 8.30 -13.24 -18.09
CA MET A 1 9.01 -12.78 -17.48
C MET A 1 8.64 -12.54 -16.50
N ARG A 2 8.98 -12.35 -15.94
CA ARG A 2 8.85 -12.08 -14.96
C ARG A 2 9.08 -10.83 -14.66
N GLY A 3 8.39 -10.03 -14.27
CA GLY A 3 8.58 -8.73 -13.96
C GLY A 3 9.17 -8.47 -12.62
N HIS A 4 9.49 -9.49 -11.89
CA HIS A 4 10.04 -9.32 -10.58
C HIS A 4 11.35 -10.01 -10.47
N ASP A 5 12.32 -9.43 -9.77
CA ASP A 5 13.47 -10.21 -9.47
C ASP A 5 13.17 -11.09 -8.27
N GLU A 6 13.87 -12.18 -8.16
CA GLU A 6 13.62 -13.20 -7.18
C GLU A 6 13.86 -12.71 -5.75
N LYS A 7 14.83 -11.84 -5.58
CA LYS A 7 15.14 -11.29 -4.28
C LYS A 7 14.00 -10.42 -3.76
N SER A 8 13.40 -9.59 -4.62
CA SER A 8 12.27 -8.75 -4.25
C SER A 8 11.06 -9.58 -3.86
N VAL A 9 10.82 -10.69 -4.57
CA VAL A 9 9.70 -11.57 -4.26
C VAL A 9 9.89 -12.21 -2.89
N ARG A 10 11.11 -12.65 -2.56
CA ARG A 10 11.38 -13.25 -1.25
C ARG A 10 11.22 -12.23 -0.13
N ILE A 11 11.69 -11.01 -0.34
CA ILE A 11 11.53 -9.95 0.66
C ILE A 11 10.05 -9.67 0.90
N ALA A 12 9.27 -9.59 -0.17
CA ALA A 12 7.84 -9.33 -0.04
C ALA A 12 7.13 -10.44 0.75
N ARG A 13 7.49 -11.70 0.53
CA ARG A 13 6.91 -12.80 1.31
C ARG A 13 7.22 -12.70 2.79
N ARG A 14 8.46 -12.33 3.12
CA ARG A 14 8.85 -12.17 4.51
C ARG A 14 8.10 -11.02 5.17
N LEU A 15 7.91 -9.91 4.45
CA LEU A 15 7.17 -8.77 4.97
C LEU A 15 5.71 -9.11 5.21
N ARG A 16 5.11 -9.93 4.34
CA ARG A 16 3.73 -10.36 4.57
C ARG A 16 3.61 -11.17 5.86
N ALA A 17 4.61 -11.98 6.18
CA ALA A 17 4.59 -12.77 7.40
C ALA A 17 4.75 -11.91 8.64
N ASN A 18 5.34 -10.71 8.49
CA ASN A 18 5.59 -9.80 9.61
C ASN A 18 4.75 -8.54 9.56
N GLN A 19 3.57 -8.63 9.00
CA GLN A 19 2.67 -7.50 8.88
C GLN A 19 2.30 -6.94 10.25
N THR A 20 2.20 -5.61 10.35
CA THR A 20 1.77 -4.97 11.59
C THR A 20 0.27 -5.15 11.78
N ASP A 21 -0.20 -4.83 13.00
CA ASP A 21 -1.64 -4.91 13.29
C ASP A 21 -2.44 -3.99 12.39
N ALA A 22 -1.96 -2.77 12.16
CA ALA A 22 -2.67 -1.84 11.30
C ALA A 22 -2.77 -2.37 9.87
N GLU A 23 -1.69 -2.93 9.35
CA GLU A 23 -1.70 -3.52 8.02
C GLU A 23 -2.66 -4.69 7.95
N THR A 24 -2.70 -5.51 8.99
CA THR A 24 -3.61 -6.65 9.03
C THR A 24 -5.07 -6.20 9.05
N VAL A 25 -5.38 -5.21 9.87
CA VAL A 25 -6.73 -4.66 9.93
C VAL A 25 -7.16 -4.13 8.57
N LEU A 26 -6.29 -3.35 7.93
CA LEU A 26 -6.62 -2.76 6.64
C LEU A 26 -6.77 -3.85 5.57
N TRP A 27 -5.85 -4.79 5.53
CA TRP A 27 -5.90 -5.88 4.55
C TRP A 27 -7.20 -6.66 4.63
N ASN A 28 -7.65 -6.96 5.84
CA ASN A 28 -8.89 -7.71 6.03
C ASN A 28 -10.10 -6.97 5.52
N ARG A 29 -10.03 -5.65 5.40
CA ARG A 29 -11.14 -4.85 4.93
C ARG A 29 -11.10 -4.55 3.43
N ILE A 30 -9.93 -4.66 2.79
CA ILE A 30 -9.81 -4.33 1.36
C ILE A 30 -9.59 -5.56 0.48
N ARG A 31 -9.24 -6.69 1.06
CA ARG A 31 -9.04 -7.93 0.30
C ARG A 31 -10.39 -8.43 -0.22
N ASN A 32 -10.34 -9.41 -1.14
CA ASN A 32 -11.54 -10.07 -1.66
C ASN A 32 -12.50 -9.10 -2.35
N ARG A 33 -11.99 -8.06 -2.96
CA ARG A 33 -12.77 -7.09 -3.74
C ARG A 33 -13.89 -6.44 -2.94
N GLN A 34 -13.69 -6.25 -1.64
CA GLN A 34 -14.71 -5.69 -0.77
C GLN A 34 -15.01 -4.22 -1.04
N ILE A 35 -14.04 -3.46 -1.56
CA ILE A 35 -14.29 -2.06 -1.87
C ILE A 35 -14.67 -1.97 -3.33
N ASP A 36 -15.96 -1.85 -3.57
CA ASP A 36 -16.53 -1.61 -4.90
C ASP A 36 -16.00 -2.57 -5.99
N GLY A 37 -15.62 -3.76 -5.59
CA GLY A 37 -15.16 -4.77 -6.54
C GLY A 37 -13.70 -4.63 -6.98
N TYR A 38 -12.98 -3.65 -6.45
CA TYR A 38 -11.58 -3.48 -6.84
C TYR A 38 -10.68 -4.50 -6.16
N LYS A 39 -9.72 -5.01 -6.93
CA LYS A 39 -8.78 -5.98 -6.40
C LYS A 39 -7.55 -5.28 -5.83
N PHE A 40 -7.23 -5.59 -4.58
CA PHE A 40 -5.98 -5.14 -3.96
C PHE A 40 -5.06 -6.32 -3.76
N VAL A 41 -3.77 -6.08 -3.95
CA VAL A 41 -2.72 -7.05 -3.62
C VAL A 41 -1.80 -6.41 -2.61
N ARG A 42 -1.07 -7.20 -1.86
CA ARG A 42 -0.21 -6.67 -0.78
C ARG A 42 1.24 -7.00 -0.99
N GLN A 43 2.10 -6.16 -0.44
CA GLN A 43 3.55 -6.35 -0.47
C GLN A 43 4.04 -6.58 -1.89
N VAL A 44 3.83 -5.58 -2.73
CA VAL A 44 4.09 -5.69 -4.17
C VAL A 44 5.35 -4.94 -4.54
N PRO A 45 6.31 -5.59 -5.18
CA PRO A 45 7.50 -4.86 -5.67
C PRO A 45 7.13 -4.03 -6.90
N ILE A 46 7.41 -2.74 -6.83
CA ILE A 46 7.24 -1.83 -7.97
C ILE A 46 8.48 -0.95 -8.01
N LEU A 47 9.18 -0.94 -9.12
CA LEU A 47 10.42 -0.16 -9.30
C LEU A 47 11.45 -0.45 -8.20
N GLY A 48 11.46 -1.68 -7.69
CA GLY A 48 12.38 -2.04 -6.62
C GLY A 48 11.92 -1.69 -5.22
N TYR A 49 10.80 -0.98 -5.08
CA TYR A 49 10.23 -0.66 -3.77
C TYR A 49 9.15 -1.67 -3.44
N ILE A 50 9.01 -2.02 -2.16
CA ILE A 50 7.94 -2.92 -1.73
C ILE A 50 6.79 -2.04 -1.26
N CYS A 51 5.68 -2.11 -1.97
CA CYS A 51 4.49 -1.30 -1.68
C CYS A 51 3.50 -2.11 -0.85
N ASP A 52 2.94 -1.50 0.20
CA ASP A 52 2.09 -2.23 1.14
C ASP A 52 0.86 -2.82 0.48
N PHE A 53 0.07 -2.01 -0.19
CA PHE A 53 -1.14 -2.47 -0.88
C PHE A 53 -1.26 -1.75 -2.20
N VAL A 54 -1.68 -2.46 -3.24
CA VAL A 54 -1.77 -1.90 -4.58
C VAL A 54 -3.06 -2.36 -5.26
N CYS A 55 -3.79 -1.40 -5.81
CA CYS A 55 -4.86 -1.69 -6.75
C CYS A 55 -4.30 -1.43 -8.14
N ARG A 56 -3.97 -2.47 -8.86
CA ARG A 56 -3.30 -2.34 -10.16
C ARG A 56 -4.17 -1.68 -11.21
N GLU A 57 -5.44 -2.00 -11.23
CA GLU A 57 -6.33 -1.44 -12.25
C GLU A 57 -6.51 0.06 -12.09
N GLN A 58 -6.40 0.60 -10.88
CA GLN A 58 -6.50 2.03 -10.64
C GLN A 58 -5.13 2.68 -10.42
N ARG A 59 -4.08 1.91 -10.47
CA ARG A 59 -2.70 2.37 -10.21
C ARG A 59 -2.64 3.16 -8.92
N LEU A 60 -3.24 2.61 -7.88
CA LEU A 60 -3.30 3.23 -6.56
C LEU A 60 -2.48 2.41 -5.58
N ILE A 61 -1.56 3.08 -4.90
CA ILE A 61 -0.72 2.47 -3.87
C ILE A 61 -1.15 3.01 -2.52
N ILE A 62 -1.30 2.14 -1.54
CA ILE A 62 -1.62 2.53 -0.18
C ILE A 62 -0.48 2.11 0.71
N GLU A 63 0.03 3.06 1.52
CA GLU A 63 1.11 2.82 2.45
C GLU A 63 0.63 3.07 3.86
N VAL A 64 1.04 2.24 4.81
CA VAL A 64 0.67 2.39 6.21
C VAL A 64 1.96 2.62 7.00
N ASP A 65 2.06 3.78 7.63
CA ASP A 65 3.27 4.17 8.34
C ASP A 65 3.12 4.08 9.85
N GLY A 66 4.18 3.66 10.50
CA GLY A 66 4.21 3.58 11.95
C GLY A 66 4.35 4.91 12.65
N GLY A 67 4.77 5.93 11.93
CA GLY A 67 4.90 7.25 12.53
C GLY A 67 6.14 7.44 13.37
N GLN A 68 7.04 6.49 13.34
CA GLN A 68 8.17 6.56 14.18
C GLN A 68 9.38 7.13 13.54
N HIS A 69 9.50 7.11 12.29
CA HIS A 69 10.71 7.61 11.70
C HIS A 69 10.39 8.72 10.78
N ASN A 70 11.37 9.48 10.51
CA ASN A 70 11.22 10.62 9.72
C ASN A 70 11.96 10.47 8.49
N GLU A 71 11.58 9.58 7.74
CA GLU A 71 12.24 9.32 6.57
C GLU A 71 11.77 10.13 5.45
N SER A 72 11.28 11.23 5.71
CA SER A 72 10.60 12.04 4.75
C SER A 72 11.36 12.26 3.45
N ALA A 73 12.69 12.44 3.49
CA ALA A 73 13.44 12.67 2.25
C ALA A 73 13.44 11.43 1.37
N THR A 74 13.66 10.27 1.97
CA THR A 74 13.67 9.01 1.23
C THR A 74 12.29 8.68 0.70
N ASP A 75 11.25 8.89 1.50
CA ASP A 75 9.88 8.66 1.07
C ASP A 75 9.47 9.59 -0.05
N ALA A 76 9.93 10.84 -0.01
CA ALA A 76 9.60 11.79 -1.06
C ALA A 76 10.20 11.36 -2.40
N ILE A 77 11.44 10.87 -2.39
CA ILE A 77 12.09 10.38 -3.62
C ILE A 77 11.36 9.17 -4.15
N ARG A 78 11.01 8.24 -3.27
CA ARG A 78 10.29 7.03 -3.64
C ARG A 78 8.93 7.38 -4.24
N ASP A 79 8.16 8.24 -3.57
CA ASP A 79 6.84 8.61 -4.02
C ASP A 79 6.92 9.32 -5.37
N LYS A 80 7.90 10.21 -5.55
CA LYS A 80 8.07 10.89 -6.81
C LYS A 80 8.28 9.91 -7.96
N ARG A 81 9.12 8.91 -7.76
CA ARG A 81 9.37 7.91 -8.79
C ARG A 81 8.11 7.11 -9.12
N LEU A 82 7.35 6.75 -8.10
CA LEU A 82 6.13 5.99 -8.32
C LEU A 82 5.08 6.85 -9.04
N ILE A 83 4.96 8.12 -8.66
CA ILE A 83 4.02 9.03 -9.30
C ILE A 83 4.42 9.26 -10.75
N GLU A 84 5.71 9.41 -11.03
CA GLU A 84 6.19 9.57 -12.40
C GLU A 84 5.90 8.35 -13.26
N ASP A 85 5.79 7.18 -12.62
CA ASP A 85 5.45 5.94 -13.31
C ASP A 85 3.94 5.74 -13.41
N GLY A 86 3.16 6.73 -13.03
CA GLY A 86 1.71 6.72 -13.24
C GLY A 86 0.89 6.24 -12.06
N TYR A 87 1.48 6.11 -10.89
CA TYR A 87 0.76 5.67 -9.71
C TYR A 87 0.30 6.85 -8.85
N ARG A 88 -0.77 6.65 -8.10
CA ARG A 88 -1.19 7.56 -7.04
C ARG A 88 -0.80 6.90 -5.73
N VAL A 89 -0.35 7.67 -4.75
CA VAL A 89 0.08 7.13 -3.47
C VAL A 89 -0.75 7.76 -2.35
N LEU A 90 -1.40 6.92 -1.55
CA LEU A 90 -2.10 7.33 -0.35
C LEU A 90 -1.35 6.79 0.85
N ARG A 91 -1.13 7.62 1.84
CA ARG A 91 -0.39 7.21 3.01
C ARG A 91 -1.20 7.47 4.26
N PHE A 92 -1.30 6.48 5.13
CA PHE A 92 -2.04 6.58 6.38
C PHE A 92 -1.14 6.21 7.55
N TRP A 93 -1.38 6.83 8.69
CA TRP A 93 -0.67 6.46 9.92
C TRP A 93 -1.32 5.22 10.51
N ASN A 94 -0.53 4.38 11.17
CA ASN A 94 -1.04 3.21 11.86
C ASN A 94 -2.19 3.57 12.79
N ASN A 95 -2.04 4.66 13.56
CA ASN A 95 -3.07 5.07 14.51
C ASN A 95 -4.39 5.41 13.84
N ASN A 96 -4.34 5.98 12.66
CA ASN A 96 -5.57 6.29 11.92
C ASN A 96 -6.23 5.02 11.41
N VAL A 97 -5.45 4.07 10.95
CA VAL A 97 -6.01 2.80 10.49
C VAL A 97 -6.70 2.08 11.64
N LEU A 98 -6.04 2.04 12.81
CA LEU A 98 -6.58 1.32 13.96
C LEU A 98 -7.72 2.06 14.64
N GLY A 99 -7.63 3.38 14.73
CA GLY A 99 -8.61 4.19 15.45
C GLY A 99 -9.75 4.74 14.62
N ASN A 100 -9.58 4.81 13.31
CA ASN A 100 -10.59 5.35 12.43
C ASN A 100 -10.60 4.59 11.10
N THR A 101 -10.77 3.29 11.20
CA THR A 101 -10.76 2.41 10.04
C THR A 101 -11.79 2.83 8.99
N GLU A 102 -12.99 3.20 9.42
CA GLU A 102 -14.05 3.57 8.48
C GLU A 102 -13.66 4.83 7.69
N GLY A 103 -13.05 5.79 8.36
CA GLY A 103 -12.59 7.01 7.66
C GLY A 103 -11.50 6.73 6.66
N VAL A 104 -10.58 5.81 7.00
CA VAL A 104 -9.54 5.39 6.08
C VAL A 104 -10.15 4.71 4.86
N LEU A 105 -11.11 3.81 5.06
CA LEU A 105 -11.76 3.11 3.97
C LEU A 105 -12.54 4.08 3.07
N LEU A 106 -13.19 5.08 3.66
CA LEU A 106 -13.90 6.08 2.89
C LEU A 106 -12.95 6.90 2.02
N THR A 107 -11.78 7.24 2.56
CA THR A 107 -10.77 7.96 1.80
C THR A 107 -10.29 7.13 0.61
N ILE A 108 -10.05 5.84 0.83
CA ILE A 108 -9.64 4.93 -0.24
C ILE A 108 -10.73 4.86 -1.30
N GLN A 109 -11.97 4.68 -0.88
CA GLN A 109 -13.10 4.58 -1.79
C GLN A 109 -13.23 5.85 -2.63
N THR A 110 -13.11 7.00 -2.00
CA THR A 110 -13.19 8.28 -2.70
C THR A 110 -12.09 8.39 -3.76
N GLU A 111 -10.90 7.95 -3.41
CA GLU A 111 -9.78 8.00 -4.35
C GLU A 111 -9.99 7.05 -5.53
N LEU A 112 -10.57 5.89 -5.29
CA LEU A 112 -10.84 4.92 -6.35
C LEU A 112 -11.86 5.45 -7.36
N LEU A 113 -12.74 6.35 -6.92
CA LEU A 113 -13.78 6.91 -7.79
C LEU A 113 -13.29 8.07 -8.65
N LYS A 114 -12.10 8.54 -8.42
CA LYS A 114 -11.55 9.60 -9.26
C LYS A 114 -11.05 9.01 -10.60
#